data_82aac8369d294539816e133c35ebfc20
#
_entry.id   82aac8369d294539816e133c35ebfc20
#
_cell.length_a   1.000
_cell.length_b   1.000
_cell.length_c   1.000
_cell.angle_alpha   90.00
_cell.angle_beta   90.00
_cell.angle_gamma   90.00
#
_symmetry.space_group_name_H-M   'P 1'
#
loop_
_entity.id
_entity.type
_entity.pdbx_description
1 polymer ?
#
loop_
_entity_poly.entity_id
_entity_poly.type
_entity_poly.pdbx_seq_one_letter_code
_entity_poly.pdbx_strand_id
1 'polypeptide(L)'
;MQILVAFDGSEPSQKALRFAVETFPDEEIILFRVHEAADGATEAGVELAREKLKELRDETRTELSEEIEALLDLTTIDLRMETAVGMPAPTIVRFAEEHDVDHVVVGNHGRSGVARVVLGNVAESVVREAPVPVTVVR
;
A
#
# COMPACT_ATOMS: atom_id res chain seq x y z
N MET A 1 11.64 -11.11 7.03
CA MET A 1 11.60 -9.80 6.33
C MET A 1 10.23 -9.18 6.49
N GLN A 2 10.18 -7.86 6.39
CA GLN A 2 8.92 -7.13 6.33
C GLN A 2 8.72 -6.62 4.91
N ILE A 3 7.60 -6.98 4.30
CA ILE A 3 7.23 -6.61 2.94
C ILE A 3 6.09 -5.61 3.00
N LEU A 4 6.32 -4.40 2.50
CA LEU A 4 5.31 -3.35 2.45
C LEU A 4 4.61 -3.36 1.11
N VAL A 5 3.29 -3.50 1.11
CA VAL A 5 2.46 -3.43 -0.10
C VAL A 5 1.65 -2.14 -0.06
N ALA A 6 1.86 -1.27 -1.03
CA ALA A 6 1.06 -0.06 -1.17
C ALA A 6 -0.31 -0.43 -1.77
N PHE A 7 -1.37 -0.04 -1.08
CA PHE A 7 -2.72 -0.45 -1.42
C PHE A 7 -3.68 0.76 -1.43
N ASP A 8 -4.44 0.91 -2.50
CA ASP A 8 -5.44 1.97 -2.63
C ASP A 8 -6.83 1.44 -3.06
N GLY A 9 -6.99 0.12 -3.05
CA GLY A 9 -8.23 -0.54 -3.49
C GLY A 9 -8.33 -0.73 -4.99
N SER A 10 -7.41 -0.18 -5.78
CA SER A 10 -7.41 -0.32 -7.24
C SER A 10 -7.03 -1.73 -7.68
N GLU A 11 -7.35 -2.08 -8.93
CA GLU A 11 -6.93 -3.35 -9.50
C GLU A 11 -5.41 -3.55 -9.48
N PRO A 12 -4.58 -2.56 -9.86
CA PRO A 12 -3.13 -2.71 -9.74
C PRO A 12 -2.64 -2.99 -8.32
N SER A 13 -3.24 -2.36 -7.30
CA SER A 13 -2.88 -2.63 -5.91
C SER A 13 -3.33 -4.01 -5.44
N GLN A 14 -4.46 -4.52 -5.95
CA GLN A 14 -4.88 -5.91 -5.70
C GLN A 14 -3.86 -6.90 -6.29
N LYS A 15 -3.38 -6.65 -7.50
CA LYS A 15 -2.34 -7.47 -8.13
C LYS A 15 -1.03 -7.42 -7.34
N ALA A 16 -0.67 -6.25 -6.84
CA ALA A 16 0.53 -6.10 -6.01
C ALA A 16 0.45 -6.94 -4.73
N LEU A 17 -0.70 -6.89 -4.05
CA LEU A 17 -0.92 -7.68 -2.85
C LEU A 17 -0.88 -9.19 -3.16
N ARG A 18 -1.55 -9.61 -4.23
CA ARG A 18 -1.51 -11.01 -4.64
C ARG A 18 -0.08 -11.48 -4.91
N PHE A 19 0.67 -10.68 -5.65
CA PHE A 19 2.08 -10.98 -5.92
C PHE A 19 2.88 -11.18 -4.62
N ALA A 20 2.70 -10.27 -3.66
CA ALA A 20 3.42 -10.34 -2.39
C ALA A 20 3.06 -11.61 -1.60
N VAL A 21 1.76 -11.94 -1.53
CA VAL A 21 1.29 -13.13 -0.82
C VAL A 21 1.86 -14.41 -1.46
N GLU A 22 1.86 -14.48 -2.77
CA GLU A 22 2.36 -15.65 -3.50
C GLU A 22 3.89 -15.77 -3.48
N THR A 23 4.59 -14.62 -3.49
CA THR A 23 6.04 -14.58 -3.60
C THR A 23 6.74 -14.67 -2.26
N PHE A 24 6.15 -14.10 -1.21
CA PHE A 24 6.73 -14.03 0.13
C PHE A 24 5.85 -14.70 1.19
N PRO A 25 5.53 -15.99 1.02
CA PRO A 25 4.57 -16.66 1.90
C PRO A 25 5.03 -16.82 3.35
N ASP A 26 6.33 -16.75 3.60
CA ASP A 26 6.91 -16.92 4.93
C ASP A 26 7.28 -15.60 5.61
N GLU A 27 6.94 -14.48 4.99
CA GLU A 27 7.33 -13.17 5.49
C GLU A 27 6.12 -12.40 6.04
N GLU A 28 6.40 -11.41 6.88
CA GLU A 28 5.37 -10.48 7.35
C GLU A 28 5.02 -9.51 6.23
N ILE A 29 3.73 -9.42 5.89
CA ILE A 29 3.24 -8.51 4.86
C ILE A 29 2.47 -7.38 5.55
N ILE A 30 2.89 -6.15 5.26
CA ILE A 30 2.22 -4.94 5.73
C ILE A 30 1.43 -4.36 4.57
N LEU A 31 0.11 -4.41 4.67
CA LEU A 31 -0.79 -3.76 3.71
C LEU A 31 -0.95 -2.31 4.15
N PHE A 32 -0.35 -1.41 3.39
CA PHE A 32 -0.26 -0.01 3.75
C PHE A 32 -1.13 0.86 2.86
N ARG A 33 -2.09 1.54 3.47
CA ARG A 33 -2.95 2.48 2.77
C ARG A 33 -2.70 3.90 3.22
N VAL A 34 -2.48 4.79 2.26
CA VAL A 34 -2.35 6.22 2.52
C VAL A 34 -3.64 6.90 2.08
N HIS A 35 -4.28 7.59 3.00
CA HIS A 35 -5.43 8.43 2.70
C HIS A 35 -4.94 9.84 2.42
N GLU A 36 -5.22 10.33 1.20
CA GLU A 36 -4.76 11.64 0.80
C GLU A 36 -5.44 12.75 1.60
N ALA A 37 -4.62 13.64 2.16
CA ALA A 37 -5.12 14.91 2.67
C ALA A 37 -5.35 15.84 1.49
N ALA A 38 -6.48 16.54 1.46
CA ALA A 38 -6.75 17.52 0.41
C ALA A 38 -5.71 18.63 0.46
N ASP A 39 -5.31 19.13 -0.71
CA ASP A 39 -4.44 20.31 -0.79
C ASP A 39 -5.09 21.47 -0.04
N GLY A 40 -4.31 22.10 0.86
CA GLY A 40 -4.82 23.16 1.70
C GLY A 40 -5.64 22.68 2.91
N ALA A 41 -5.59 21.39 3.22
CA ALA A 41 -6.24 20.84 4.42
C ALA A 41 -5.69 21.55 5.66
N THR A 42 -6.60 21.94 6.56
CA THR A 42 -6.21 22.56 7.83
C THR A 42 -5.64 21.50 8.77
N GLU A 43 -4.85 21.94 9.75
CA GLU A 43 -4.34 21.06 10.79
C GLU A 43 -5.48 20.31 11.50
N ALA A 44 -6.61 20.99 11.74
CA ALA A 44 -7.79 20.37 12.33
C ALA A 44 -8.38 19.27 11.45
N GLY A 45 -8.38 19.46 10.12
CA GLY A 45 -8.85 18.45 9.16
C GLY A 45 -7.96 17.22 9.14
N VAL A 46 -6.65 17.41 9.22
CA VAL A 46 -5.67 16.32 9.30
C VAL A 46 -5.85 15.54 10.60
N GLU A 47 -6.05 16.23 11.71
CA GLU A 47 -6.30 15.60 13.01
C GLU A 47 -7.58 14.74 13.00
N LEU A 48 -8.67 15.25 12.41
CA LEU A 48 -9.90 14.49 12.27
C LEU A 48 -9.69 13.22 11.43
N ALA A 49 -8.92 13.33 10.36
CA ALA A 49 -8.59 12.18 9.51
C ALA A 49 -7.79 11.13 10.30
N ARG A 50 -6.84 11.57 11.13
CA ARG A 50 -6.04 10.67 11.97
C ARG A 50 -6.88 9.95 13.02
N GLU A 51 -7.88 10.62 13.59
CA GLU A 51 -8.79 10.00 14.55
C GLU A 51 -9.62 8.88 13.93
N LYS A 52 -9.83 8.92 12.61
CA LYS A 52 -10.59 7.91 11.86
C LYS A 52 -9.74 6.79 11.29
N LEU A 53 -8.45 6.75 11.55
CA LEU A 53 -7.56 5.76 10.94
C LEU A 53 -7.99 4.32 11.21
N LYS A 54 -8.55 4.04 12.37
CA LYS A 54 -9.04 2.70 12.71
C LYS A 54 -10.21 2.31 11.81
N GLU A 55 -11.17 3.22 11.59
CA GLU A 55 -12.31 2.98 10.71
C GLU A 55 -11.82 2.79 9.27
N LEU A 56 -10.85 3.60 8.84
CA LEU A 56 -10.27 3.52 7.51
C LEU A 56 -9.52 2.20 7.30
N ARG A 57 -8.91 1.66 8.33
CA ARG A 57 -8.28 0.34 8.30
C ARG A 57 -9.31 -0.76 8.07
N ASP A 58 -10.43 -0.70 8.77
CA ASP A 58 -11.51 -1.67 8.61
C ASP A 58 -12.13 -1.59 7.22
N GLU A 59 -12.31 -0.37 6.67
CA GLU A 59 -12.78 -0.16 5.31
C GLU A 59 -11.82 -0.75 4.27
N THR A 60 -10.52 -0.62 4.48
CA THR A 60 -9.51 -1.19 3.59
C THR A 60 -9.68 -2.71 3.47
N ARG A 61 -9.96 -3.37 4.58
CA ARG A 61 -10.19 -4.82 4.57
C ARG A 61 -11.38 -5.19 3.69
N THR A 62 -12.43 -4.39 3.67
CA THR A 62 -13.62 -4.65 2.84
C THR A 62 -13.36 -4.45 1.34
N GLU A 63 -12.30 -3.73 0.98
CA GLU A 63 -11.92 -3.49 -0.41
C GLU A 63 -11.08 -4.62 -1.03
N LEU A 64 -10.67 -5.62 -0.25
CA LEU A 64 -9.93 -6.77 -0.78
C LEU A 64 -10.84 -7.58 -1.70
N SER A 65 -10.28 -8.02 -2.83
CA SER A 65 -11.03 -8.84 -3.78
C SER A 65 -11.35 -10.21 -3.18
N GLU A 66 -12.41 -10.84 -3.67
CA GLU A 66 -12.77 -12.20 -3.25
C GLU A 66 -11.66 -13.20 -3.51
N GLU A 67 -10.93 -13.03 -4.61
CA GLU A 67 -9.80 -13.87 -4.96
C GLU A 67 -8.69 -13.77 -3.92
N ILE A 68 -8.38 -12.56 -3.46
CA ILE A 68 -7.35 -12.35 -2.43
C ILE A 68 -7.82 -12.88 -1.09
N GLU A 69 -9.07 -12.66 -0.72
CA GLU A 69 -9.62 -13.21 0.53
C GLU A 69 -9.55 -14.74 0.55
N ALA A 70 -9.90 -15.39 -0.56
CA ALA A 70 -9.79 -16.83 -0.68
C ALA A 70 -8.33 -17.30 -0.56
N LEU A 71 -7.40 -16.57 -1.16
CA LEU A 71 -5.97 -16.88 -1.06
C LEU A 71 -5.46 -16.73 0.36
N LEU A 72 -5.86 -15.69 1.07
CA LEU A 72 -5.50 -15.48 2.47
C LEU A 72 -6.06 -16.57 3.38
N ASP A 73 -7.27 -17.04 3.12
CA ASP A 73 -7.88 -18.13 3.91
C ASP A 73 -7.15 -19.46 3.75
N LEU A 74 -6.47 -19.66 2.62
CA LEU A 74 -5.70 -20.88 2.34
C LEU A 74 -4.25 -20.81 2.83
N THR A 75 -3.81 -19.67 3.36
CA THR A 75 -2.42 -19.47 3.76
C THR A 75 -2.33 -19.11 5.24
N THR A 76 -1.13 -19.27 5.79
CA THR A 76 -0.82 -18.84 7.17
C THR A 76 -0.04 -17.53 7.17
N ILE A 77 -0.24 -16.69 6.16
CA ILE A 77 0.50 -15.44 6.02
C ILE A 77 0.15 -14.47 7.14
N ASP A 78 1.19 -13.86 7.69
CA ASP A 78 1.08 -12.78 8.65
C ASP A 78 0.83 -11.47 7.89
N LEU A 79 -0.43 -11.06 7.84
CA LEU A 79 -0.86 -9.83 7.17
C LEU A 79 -1.26 -8.80 8.22
N ARG A 80 -0.54 -7.69 8.24
CA ARG A 80 -0.85 -6.55 9.10
C ARG A 80 -1.31 -5.37 8.23
N MET A 81 -2.39 -4.71 8.66
CA MET A 81 -2.90 -3.52 7.97
C MET A 81 -2.49 -2.27 8.71
N GLU A 82 -1.91 -1.32 7.99
CA GLU A 82 -1.53 -0.01 8.50
C GLU A 82 -2.08 1.08 7.60
N THR A 83 -2.47 2.19 8.20
CA THR A 83 -3.02 3.33 7.49
C THR A 83 -2.33 4.61 7.93
N ALA A 84 -2.24 5.57 7.03
CA ALA A 84 -1.70 6.89 7.31
C ALA A 84 -2.43 7.95 6.48
N VAL A 85 -2.25 9.20 6.84
CA VAL A 85 -2.80 10.35 6.09
C VAL A 85 -1.64 11.18 5.56
N GLY A 86 -1.69 11.54 4.29
CA GLY A 86 -0.66 12.36 3.67
C GLY A 86 -0.62 12.18 2.15
N MET A 87 0.49 12.57 1.56
CA MET A 87 0.76 12.31 0.14
C MET A 87 1.27 10.87 0.01
N PRO A 88 0.77 10.09 -0.96
CA PRO A 88 1.09 8.65 -1.03
C PRO A 88 2.58 8.33 -1.07
N ALA A 89 3.32 8.80 -2.06
CA ALA A 89 4.71 8.40 -2.23
C ALA A 89 5.61 8.81 -1.05
N PRO A 90 5.63 10.08 -0.60
CA PRO A 90 6.45 10.45 0.55
C PRO A 90 6.08 9.70 1.83
N THR A 91 4.80 9.41 2.02
CA THR A 91 4.32 8.70 3.20
C THR A 91 4.77 7.24 3.19
N ILE A 92 4.72 6.59 2.03
CA ILE A 92 5.23 5.22 1.85
C ILE A 92 6.72 5.16 2.14
N VAL A 93 7.49 6.06 1.57
CA VAL A 93 8.95 6.12 1.74
C VAL A 93 9.31 6.32 3.21
N ARG A 94 8.65 7.28 3.88
CA ARG A 94 8.88 7.54 5.29
C ARG A 94 8.54 6.34 6.17
N PHE A 95 7.42 5.69 5.91
CA PHE A 95 7.05 4.49 6.65
C PHE A 95 8.11 3.39 6.50
N ALA A 96 8.60 3.19 5.29
CA ALA A 96 9.65 2.20 5.02
C ALA A 96 10.93 2.50 5.79
N GLU A 97 11.31 3.78 5.90
CA GLU A 97 12.48 4.19 6.67
C GLU A 97 12.30 4.00 8.18
N GLU A 98 11.12 4.35 8.69
CA GLU A 98 10.86 4.35 10.14
C GLU A 98 10.58 2.96 10.73
N HIS A 99 10.12 2.02 9.92
CA HIS A 99 9.64 0.71 10.39
C HIS A 99 10.48 -0.48 9.93
N ASP A 100 11.70 -0.25 9.49
CA ASP A 100 12.63 -1.29 9.06
C ASP A 100 12.04 -2.24 8.01
N VAL A 101 11.32 -1.68 7.06
CA VAL A 101 10.79 -2.42 5.92
C VAL A 101 11.95 -2.89 5.04
N ASP A 102 11.90 -4.13 4.59
CA ASP A 102 12.97 -4.74 3.79
C ASP A 102 12.69 -4.68 2.29
N HIS A 103 11.44 -4.58 1.90
CA HIS A 103 11.04 -4.58 0.50
C HIS A 103 9.70 -3.88 0.32
N VAL A 104 9.55 -3.12 -0.75
CA VAL A 104 8.28 -2.46 -1.09
C VAL A 104 7.73 -3.03 -2.39
N VAL A 105 6.44 -3.33 -2.42
CA VAL A 105 5.73 -3.81 -3.61
C VAL A 105 4.64 -2.80 -3.95
N VAL A 106 4.64 -2.33 -5.19
CA VAL A 106 3.64 -1.36 -5.68
C VAL A 106 3.05 -1.85 -6.99
N GLY A 107 1.79 -1.49 -7.25
CA GLY A 107 1.19 -1.68 -8.56
C GLY A 107 1.74 -0.65 -9.54
N ASN A 108 1.68 -0.96 -10.82
CA ASN A 108 2.21 -0.08 -11.87
C ASN A 108 1.45 1.26 -11.93
N HIS A 109 0.12 1.20 -11.84
CA HIS A 109 -0.76 2.38 -11.82
C HIS A 109 -1.69 2.30 -10.62
N GLY A 110 -2.17 3.47 -10.17
CA GLY A 110 -3.25 3.56 -9.22
C GLY A 110 -4.60 3.54 -9.93
N ARG A 111 -5.55 4.31 -9.39
CA ARG A 111 -6.95 4.30 -9.84
C ARG A 111 -7.17 4.80 -11.26
N SER A 112 -6.26 5.59 -11.82
CA SER A 112 -6.45 6.21 -13.13
C SER A 112 -6.01 5.34 -14.31
N GLY A 113 -5.41 4.19 -14.07
CA GLY A 113 -4.97 3.20 -15.07
C GLY A 113 -4.66 3.74 -16.46
N VAL A 114 -3.39 3.90 -16.81
CA VAL A 114 -2.96 4.40 -18.11
C VAL A 114 -2.15 3.33 -18.83
N ALA A 115 -1.72 3.62 -20.04
CA ALA A 115 -0.94 2.70 -20.87
C ALA A 115 0.16 1.98 -20.08
N ARG A 116 0.24 0.68 -20.28
CA ARG A 116 1.04 -0.29 -19.53
C ARG A 116 2.56 -0.10 -19.58
N VAL A 117 3.08 0.77 -20.43
CA VAL A 117 4.51 1.01 -20.56
C VAL A 117 5.02 2.19 -19.74
N VAL A 118 4.11 2.91 -19.07
CA VAL A 118 4.44 4.10 -18.26
C VAL A 118 4.16 3.78 -16.80
N LEU A 119 5.13 4.07 -15.93
CA LEU A 119 4.91 3.96 -14.49
C LEU A 119 3.94 5.04 -14.01
N GLY A 120 3.04 4.68 -13.10
CA GLY A 120 2.21 5.66 -12.41
C GLY A 120 3.06 6.59 -11.55
N ASN A 121 2.53 7.78 -11.24
CA ASN A 121 3.26 8.78 -10.48
C ASN A 121 3.74 8.30 -9.11
N VAL A 122 2.89 7.58 -8.39
CA VAL A 122 3.25 7.05 -7.07
C VAL A 122 4.33 5.98 -7.20
N ALA A 123 4.16 5.03 -8.13
CA ALA A 123 5.14 3.98 -8.36
C ALA A 123 6.50 4.54 -8.74
N GLU A 124 6.54 5.52 -9.66
CA GLU A 124 7.79 6.15 -10.07
C GLU A 124 8.50 6.84 -8.90
N SER A 125 7.76 7.60 -8.10
CA SER A 125 8.33 8.30 -6.95
C SER A 125 8.84 7.34 -5.89
N VAL A 126 8.11 6.27 -5.63
CA VAL A 126 8.56 5.24 -4.68
C VAL A 126 9.82 4.54 -5.16
N VAL A 127 9.88 4.16 -6.44
CA VAL A 127 11.08 3.54 -7.02
C VAL A 127 12.29 4.45 -6.89
N ARG A 128 12.10 5.75 -7.11
CA ARG A 128 13.19 6.73 -7.06
C ARG A 128 13.70 7.00 -5.65
N GLU A 129 12.82 7.01 -4.67
CA GLU A 129 13.12 7.52 -3.33
C GLU A 129 13.19 6.46 -2.24
N ALA A 130 12.69 5.25 -2.46
CA ALA A 130 12.65 4.23 -1.42
C ALA A 130 14.07 3.82 -0.97
N PRO A 131 14.27 3.63 0.35
CA PRO A 131 15.58 3.21 0.88
C PRO A 131 15.85 1.71 0.70
N VAL A 132 14.91 0.97 0.14
CA VAL A 132 14.96 -0.49 0.01
C VAL A 132 14.54 -0.89 -1.41
N PRO A 133 14.78 -2.14 -1.82
CA PRO A 133 14.31 -2.63 -3.11
C PRO A 133 12.80 -2.45 -3.30
N VAL A 134 12.40 -2.17 -4.53
CA VAL A 134 11.00 -1.97 -4.90
C VAL A 134 10.66 -2.90 -6.07
N THR A 135 9.57 -3.64 -5.93
CA THR A 135 9.00 -4.42 -7.04
C THR A 135 7.78 -3.69 -7.55
N VAL A 136 7.73 -3.46 -8.85
CA VAL A 136 6.56 -2.89 -9.52
C VAL A 136 5.82 -4.02 -10.22
N VAL A 137 4.55 -4.22 -9.84
CA VAL A 137 3.71 -5.29 -10.40
C VAL A 137 2.84 -4.71 -11.50
N ARG A 138 2.94 -5.28 -12.68
CA ARG A 138 2.16 -4.88 -13.86
C ARG A 138 0.81 -5.56 -13.90
#